data_cc359bc9e032f0f1f06b1c21c2949b9c
#
_entry.id   cc359bc9e032f0f1f06b1c21c2949b9c
#
_cell.length_a   1.000
_cell.length_b   1.000
_cell.length_c   1.000
_cell.angle_alpha   90.00
_cell.angle_beta   90.00
_cell.angle_gamma   90.00
#
_symmetry.space_group_name_H-M   'P 1'
#
loop_
_entity.id
_entity.type
_entity.pdbx_description
1 polymer ?
#
loop_
_entity_poly.entity_id
_entity_poly.type
_entity_poly.pdbx_seq_one_letter_code
_entity_poly.pdbx_strand_id
1 'polypeptide(L)' 'MYTIGIDLGGTNIVASVVDDDYNIIGTSKTPTNSPRSADEIFDDIADVCEEAVKAA' A
#
# COMPACT_ATOMS: atom_id res chain seq x y z
N MET A 1 -17.18 -6.14 -3.95
CA MET A 1 -16.17 -5.16 -4.42
C MET A 1 -15.09 -5.02 -3.36
N TYR A 2 -13.85 -4.86 -3.79
CA TYR A 2 -12.74 -4.66 -2.88
C TYR A 2 -12.22 -3.23 -3.02
N THR A 3 -11.73 -2.70 -1.93
CA THR A 3 -11.14 -1.35 -1.90
C THR A 3 -9.70 -1.46 -1.46
N ILE A 4 -8.81 -0.69 -2.09
CA ILE A 4 -7.42 -0.59 -1.65
C ILE A 4 -7.24 0.76 -0.99
N GLY A 5 -6.81 0.75 0.27
CA GLY A 5 -6.47 1.96 1.00
C GLY A 5 -4.96 2.14 1.04
N ILE A 6 -4.51 3.36 0.80
CA ILE A 6 -3.08 3.69 0.84
C ILE A 6 -2.84 4.70 1.95
N ASP A 7 -1.89 4.40 2.81
CA ASP A 7 -1.42 5.32 3.84
C ASP A 7 0.03 5.70 3.52
N LEU A 8 0.23 6.95 3.14
CA LEU A 8 1.56 7.47 2.80
C LEU A 8 2.08 8.26 3.99
N GLY A 9 2.85 7.59 4.83
CA GLY A 9 3.44 8.23 6.00
C GLY A 9 4.87 8.66 5.79
N GLY A 10 5.42 9.36 6.76
CA GLY A 10 6.82 9.80 6.72
C GLY A 10 7.83 8.67 6.82
N THR A 11 7.44 7.53 7.42
CA THR A 11 8.33 6.38 7.61
C THR A 11 7.97 5.20 6.73
N ASN A 12 6.68 4.97 6.45
CA ASN A 12 6.23 3.80 5.70
C ASN A 12 5.12 4.16 4.74
N ILE A 13 5.06 3.39 3.64
CA ILE A 13 3.92 3.36 2.73
C ILE A 13 3.19 2.04 3.00
N VAL A 14 1.90 2.10 3.29
CA VAL A 14 1.10 0.91 3.60
C VAL A 14 -0.07 0.83 2.63
N ALA A 15 -0.27 -0.35 2.04
CA ALA A 15 -1.45 -0.65 1.22
C ALA A 15 -2.25 -1.74 1.90
N SER A 16 -3.57 -1.58 1.94
CA SER A 16 -4.48 -2.55 2.53
C SER A 16 -5.63 -2.84 1.59
N VAL A 17 -5.99 -4.11 1.42
CA VAL A 17 -7.16 -4.52 0.66
C VAL A 17 -8.29 -4.79 1.65
N VAL A 18 -9.44 -4.17 1.43
CA VAL A 18 -10.58 -4.20 2.33
C VAL A 18 -11.78 -4.75 1.56
N ASP A 19 -12.51 -5.69 2.16
CA ASP A 19 -13.72 -6.26 1.56
C ASP A 19 -14.95 -5.39 1.82
N ASP A 20 -16.12 -5.84 1.36
CA ASP A 20 -17.37 -5.09 1.50
C ASP A 20 -17.82 -4.93 2.96
N ASP A 21 -17.34 -5.79 3.85
CA ASP A 21 -17.66 -5.74 5.28
C ASP A 21 -16.62 -4.96 6.08
N TYR A 22 -15.74 -4.23 5.38
CA TYR A 22 -14.66 -3.42 5.99
C TYR A 22 -13.61 -4.24 6.74
N ASN A 23 -13.45 -5.51 6.38
CA ASN A 23 -12.38 -6.33 6.92
C ASN A 23 -11.11 -6.17 6.07
N ILE A 24 -9.96 -6.02 6.72
CA ILE A 24 -8.68 -5.99 6.02
C ILE A 24 -8.31 -7.44 5.71
N ILE A 25 -8.27 -7.77 4.42
CA ILE A 25 -8.01 -9.13 3.97
C ILE A 25 -6.61 -9.32 3.39
N GLY A 26 -5.88 -8.23 3.17
CA GLY A 26 -4.50 -8.28 2.74
C GLY A 26 -3.84 -6.93 2.99
N THR A 27 -2.56 -6.94 3.34
CA THR A 27 -1.82 -5.72 3.60
C THR A 27 -0.35 -5.91 3.24
N SER A 28 0.30 -4.82 2.84
CA SER A 28 1.73 -4.79 2.58
C SER A 28 2.26 -3.41 2.91
N LYS A 29 3.55 -3.33 3.27
CA LYS A 29 4.18 -2.04 3.54
C LYS A 29 5.63 -2.05 3.09
N THR A 30 6.13 -0.85 2.81
CA THR A 30 7.54 -0.64 2.48
C THR A 30 7.99 0.67 3.14
N PRO A 31 9.29 0.78 3.50
CA PRO A 31 9.81 2.05 4.02
C PRO A 31 9.70 3.16 2.97
N THR A 32 9.34 4.35 3.40
CA THR A 32 9.26 5.51 2.51
C THR A 32 10.67 5.91 2.02
N ASN A 33 11.69 5.79 2.86
CA ASN A 33 13.08 6.12 2.54
C ASN A 33 13.22 7.53 1.99
N SER A 34 12.54 8.45 2.59
CA SER A 34 12.57 9.86 2.21
C SER A 34 13.96 10.48 2.52
N PRO A 35 14.45 11.48 1.74
CA PRO A 35 13.80 12.06 0.56
C PRO A 35 14.06 11.26 -0.71
N ARG A 36 13.02 11.13 -1.55
CA ARG A 36 13.14 10.48 -2.85
C ARG A 36 12.26 11.20 -3.87
N SER A 37 12.49 10.93 -5.15
CA SER A 37 11.67 11.53 -6.20
C SER A 37 10.24 10.99 -6.13
N ALA A 38 9.29 11.75 -6.69
CA ALA A 38 7.91 11.33 -6.76
C ALA A 38 7.76 10.02 -7.55
N ASP A 39 8.53 9.85 -8.61
CA ASP A 39 8.49 8.65 -9.45
C ASP A 39 8.87 7.41 -8.66
N GLU A 40 9.91 7.50 -7.81
CA GLU A 40 10.32 6.38 -6.97
C GLU A 40 9.25 6.02 -5.95
N ILE A 41 8.59 7.04 -5.36
CA ILE A 41 7.51 6.82 -4.41
C ILE A 41 6.31 6.18 -5.10
N PHE A 42 5.95 6.62 -6.31
CA PHE A 42 4.85 6.02 -7.06
C PHE A 42 5.14 4.56 -7.41
N ASP A 43 6.38 4.21 -7.75
CA ASP A 43 6.76 2.83 -8.01
C ASP A 43 6.56 1.97 -6.75
N ASP A 44 6.94 2.47 -5.59
CA ASP A 44 6.75 1.76 -4.33
C ASP A 44 5.26 1.60 -3.98
N ILE A 45 4.45 2.63 -4.24
CA ILE A 45 3.00 2.52 -4.03
C ILE A 45 2.42 1.42 -4.91
N ALA A 46 2.81 1.36 -6.17
CA ALA A 46 2.37 0.30 -7.08
C ALA A 46 2.79 -1.08 -6.56
N ASP A 47 4.01 -1.21 -6.08
CA ASP A 47 4.52 -2.47 -5.56
C ASP A 47 3.76 -2.94 -4.32
N VAL A 48 3.51 -2.05 -3.35
CA VAL A 48 2.79 -2.44 -2.15
C VAL A 48 1.33 -2.76 -2.44
N CYS A 49 0.71 -2.09 -3.41
CA CYS A 49 -0.65 -2.42 -3.84
C CYS A 49 -0.70 -3.84 -4.41
N GLU A 50 0.26 -4.19 -5.28
CA GLU A 50 0.33 -5.52 -5.87
C GLU A 50 0.56 -6.58 -4.80
N GLU A 51 1.45 -6.33 -3.86
CA GLU A 51 1.72 -7.27 -2.77
C GLU A 51 0.50 -7.44 -1.85
N ALA A 52 -0.22 -6.35 -1.56
CA ALA A 52 -1.42 -6.42 -0.74
C ALA A 52 -2.51 -7.26 -1.42
N VAL A 53 -2.67 -7.12 -2.73
CA VAL A 53 -3.62 -7.93 -3.50
C VAL A 53 -3.24 -9.40 -3.47
N LYS A 54 -1.95 -9.72 -3.59
CA LYS A 54 -1.48 -11.10 -3.52
C LYS A 54 -1.69 -11.70 -2.13
N ALA A 55 -1.61 -10.90 -1.09
CA ALA A 55 -1.82 -11.35 0.29
C ALA A 55 -3.30 -11.59 0.61
N ALA A 56 -4.18 -11.01 -0.17
CA ALA A 56 -5.63 -11.11 0.06
C ALA A 56 -6.23 -12.44 -0.38
#